data_17f585c0089a996129a1fbd688f0414f
#
_entry.id   17f585c0089a996129a1fbd688f0414f
#
_cell.length_a   1.000
_cell.length_b   1.000
_cell.length_c   1.000
_cell.angle_alpha   90.00
_cell.angle_beta   90.00
_cell.angle_gamma   90.00
#
_symmetry.space_group_name_H-M   'P 1'
#
loop_
_entity.id
_entity.type
_entity.pdbx_description
1 polymer ?
#
loop_
_entity_poly.entity_id
_entity_poly.type
_entity_poly.pdbx_seq_one_letter_code
_entity_poly.pdbx_strand_id
1 'polypeptide(L)'
;NQRNGITVAGKGSAKLTIELHFPTGIILDGDRHLFIVDHGNNRIIGSDENGFRCIFGCSGYGSTNDKLYDPITMSFDSYGNIYVTDRYNNRVQKISLSKKSDRKCENCSIFSYDGNLFIYL
;
A
#
# COMPACT_ATOMS: atom_id res chain seq x y z
N ASN A 1 -25.13 -9.13 -19.12
CA ASN A 1 -24.74 -8.12 -18.13
C ASN A 1 -23.22 -7.95 -18.12
N GLN A 2 -22.71 -6.99 -18.87
CA GLN A 2 -21.31 -6.61 -18.81
C GLN A 2 -21.07 -5.71 -17.62
N ARG A 3 -20.11 -6.09 -16.76
CA ARG A 3 -19.64 -5.25 -15.68
C ARG A 3 -18.46 -4.41 -16.17
N ASN A 4 -18.55 -3.11 -16.01
CA ASN A 4 -17.47 -2.20 -16.36
C ASN A 4 -16.64 -1.88 -15.11
N GLY A 5 -15.32 -1.87 -15.26
CA GLY A 5 -14.41 -1.39 -14.25
C GLY A 5 -14.43 0.14 -14.15
N ILE A 6 -14.07 0.64 -12.99
CA ILE A 6 -13.84 2.08 -12.75
C ILE A 6 -12.37 2.24 -12.37
N THR A 7 -11.64 3.12 -13.08
CA THR A 7 -10.27 3.45 -12.72
C THR A 7 -10.28 4.41 -11.52
N VAL A 8 -9.78 3.94 -10.38
CA VAL A 8 -9.76 4.72 -9.13
C VAL A 8 -8.47 5.50 -8.92
N ALA A 9 -7.37 5.08 -9.56
CA ALA A 9 -6.07 5.75 -9.47
C ALA A 9 -5.25 5.48 -10.73
N GLY A 10 -4.35 6.40 -11.06
CA GLY A 10 -3.46 6.27 -12.20
C GLY A 10 -4.09 6.68 -13.53
N LYS A 11 -3.53 6.15 -14.62
CA LYS A 11 -3.93 6.50 -15.98
C LYS A 11 -5.38 6.13 -16.25
N GLY A 12 -6.16 7.11 -16.66
CA GLY A 12 -7.57 6.92 -17.02
C GLY A 12 -8.54 7.14 -15.86
N SER A 13 -8.09 7.53 -14.68
CA SER A 13 -9.00 7.93 -13.60
C SER A 13 -9.74 9.23 -13.95
N ALA A 14 -11.01 9.31 -13.52
CA ALA A 14 -11.86 10.48 -13.79
C ALA A 14 -11.40 11.76 -13.07
N LYS A 15 -10.68 11.60 -11.96
CA LYS A 15 -10.06 12.69 -11.21
C LYS A 15 -8.55 12.64 -11.40
N LEU A 16 -7.90 13.79 -11.43
CA LEU A 16 -6.45 13.85 -11.42
C LEU A 16 -5.93 13.17 -10.15
N THR A 17 -5.18 12.09 -10.35
CA THR A 17 -4.52 11.35 -9.29
C THR A 17 -3.02 11.36 -9.51
N ILE A 18 -2.29 10.64 -8.67
CA ILE A 18 -0.84 10.47 -8.84
C ILE A 18 -0.54 9.53 -10.01
N GLU A 19 0.52 9.80 -10.75
CA GLU A 19 1.00 8.87 -11.78
C GLU A 19 1.56 7.61 -11.15
N LEU A 20 1.21 6.46 -11.72
CA LEU A 20 1.69 5.14 -11.30
C LEU A 20 2.52 4.50 -12.40
N HIS A 21 3.52 3.72 -11.99
CA HIS A 21 4.37 2.97 -12.90
C HIS A 21 4.44 1.50 -12.46
N PHE A 22 3.81 0.62 -13.22
CA PHE A 22 3.71 -0.80 -12.90
C PHE A 22 3.25 -1.09 -11.47
N PRO A 23 2.05 -0.64 -11.03
CA PRO A 23 1.56 -0.98 -9.71
C PRO A 23 1.34 -2.49 -9.57
N THR A 24 1.80 -3.07 -8.47
CA THR A 24 1.80 -4.53 -8.27
C THR A 24 0.94 -5.00 -7.10
N GLY A 25 0.54 -4.12 -6.21
CA GLY A 25 -0.25 -4.51 -5.06
C GLY A 25 -1.06 -3.36 -4.48
N ILE A 26 -2.18 -3.70 -3.87
CA ILE A 26 -3.05 -2.75 -3.19
C ILE A 26 -3.53 -3.32 -1.87
N ILE A 27 -3.76 -2.46 -0.91
CA ILE A 27 -4.50 -2.76 0.32
C ILE A 27 -5.43 -1.59 0.67
N LEU A 28 -6.50 -1.90 1.40
CA LEU A 28 -7.42 -0.92 1.95
C LEU A 28 -7.33 -0.95 3.47
N ASP A 29 -7.36 0.22 4.11
CA ASP A 29 -7.50 0.30 5.56
C ASP A 29 -8.98 0.24 5.99
N GLY A 30 -9.22 0.28 7.31
CA GLY A 30 -10.57 0.23 7.87
C GLY A 30 -11.46 1.43 7.50
N ASP A 31 -10.85 2.55 7.12
CA ASP A 31 -11.54 3.75 6.65
C ASP A 31 -11.65 3.79 5.11
N ARG A 32 -11.28 2.70 4.44
CA ARG A 32 -11.27 2.53 2.98
C ARG A 32 -10.26 3.43 2.26
N HIS A 33 -9.21 3.86 2.92
CA HIS A 33 -8.09 4.49 2.25
C HIS A 33 -7.31 3.43 1.46
N LEU A 34 -6.99 3.74 0.22
CA LEU A 34 -6.28 2.84 -0.67
C LEU A 34 -4.78 3.09 -0.57
N PHE A 35 -4.03 2.02 -0.43
CA PHE A 35 -2.56 2.03 -0.49
C PHE A 35 -2.11 1.19 -1.68
N ILE A 36 -1.11 1.68 -2.40
CA ILE A 36 -0.66 1.10 -3.67
C ILE A 36 0.85 0.91 -3.63
N VAL A 37 1.32 -0.29 -3.99
CA VAL A 37 2.73 -0.50 -4.32
C VAL A 37 2.96 0.00 -5.74
N ASP A 38 3.58 1.15 -5.86
CA ASP A 38 3.98 1.75 -7.13
C ASP A 38 5.37 1.24 -7.50
N HIS A 39 5.40 0.00 -7.97
CA HIS A 39 6.58 -0.83 -8.14
C HIS A 39 7.66 -0.14 -8.98
N GLY A 40 7.30 0.36 -10.15
CA GLY A 40 8.25 0.98 -11.07
C GLY A 40 8.82 2.31 -10.56
N ASN A 41 8.19 2.93 -9.57
CA ASN A 41 8.68 4.13 -8.89
C ASN A 41 9.25 3.84 -7.51
N ASN A 42 9.36 2.56 -7.11
CA ASN A 42 9.97 2.12 -5.86
C ASN A 42 9.40 2.83 -4.62
N ARG A 43 8.09 2.98 -4.56
CA ARG A 43 7.40 3.73 -3.51
C ARG A 43 6.04 3.16 -3.15
N ILE A 44 5.53 3.60 -2.03
CA ILE A 44 4.16 3.34 -1.59
C ILE A 44 3.37 4.63 -1.69
N ILE A 45 2.21 4.53 -2.32
CA ILE A 45 1.23 5.60 -2.44
C ILE A 45 0.10 5.32 -1.46
N GLY A 46 -0.38 6.34 -0.78
CA GLY A 46 -1.56 6.28 0.09
C GLY A 46 -2.59 7.31 -0.31
N SER A 47 -3.86 7.01 -0.05
CA SER A 47 -4.96 7.96 -0.21
C SER A 47 -5.53 8.37 1.14
N ASP A 48 -6.09 9.55 1.17
CA ASP A 48 -6.93 10.07 2.25
C ASP A 48 -8.06 10.92 1.65
N GLU A 49 -8.78 11.66 2.47
CA GLU A 49 -9.85 12.56 1.99
C GLU A 49 -9.34 13.66 1.04
N ASN A 50 -8.05 13.96 1.04
CA ASN A 50 -7.43 14.97 0.17
C ASN A 50 -6.88 14.38 -1.14
N GLY A 51 -6.91 13.06 -1.31
CA GLY A 51 -6.44 12.37 -2.52
C GLY A 51 -5.23 11.48 -2.28
N PHE A 52 -4.45 11.24 -3.33
CA PHE A 52 -3.32 10.33 -3.32
C PHE A 52 -1.99 11.08 -3.14
N ARG A 53 -1.08 10.50 -2.35
CA ARG A 53 0.27 11.03 -2.16
C ARG A 53 1.27 9.91 -1.91
N CYS A 54 2.55 10.17 -2.16
CA CYS A 54 3.62 9.29 -1.74
C CYS A 54 3.77 9.30 -0.21
N ILE A 55 3.77 8.13 0.42
CA ILE A 55 3.91 8.00 1.87
C ILE A 55 5.22 7.35 2.30
N PHE A 56 5.88 6.60 1.42
CA PHE A 56 7.15 5.94 1.72
C PHE A 56 7.95 5.70 0.43
N GLY A 57 9.28 5.81 0.51
CA GLY A 57 10.14 5.65 -0.67
C GLY A 57 10.12 6.85 -1.61
N CYS A 58 9.75 8.02 -1.13
CA CYS A 58 9.46 9.19 -1.97
C CYS A 58 10.71 9.88 -2.53
N SER A 59 11.90 9.56 -2.03
CA SER A 59 13.17 10.15 -2.48
C SER A 59 13.92 9.33 -3.53
N GLY A 60 13.30 8.27 -4.03
CA GLY A 60 13.91 7.36 -5.01
C GLY A 60 14.29 6.01 -4.39
N TYR A 61 14.75 5.09 -5.25
CA TYR A 61 15.11 3.74 -4.82
C TYR A 61 16.43 3.71 -4.03
N GLY A 62 16.61 2.68 -3.23
CA GLY A 62 17.84 2.45 -2.49
C GLY A 62 17.68 1.44 -1.36
N SER A 63 18.72 1.30 -0.54
CA SER A 63 18.82 0.31 0.53
C SER A 63 18.76 0.90 1.94
N THR A 64 18.69 2.21 2.09
CA THR A 64 18.50 2.85 3.39
C THR A 64 17.11 2.59 3.96
N ASN A 65 16.89 2.85 5.25
CA ASN A 65 15.63 2.48 5.92
C ASN A 65 14.41 3.28 5.46
N ASP A 66 14.60 4.35 4.73
CA ASP A 66 13.55 5.21 4.15
C ASP A 66 13.30 4.94 2.67
N LYS A 67 13.93 3.90 2.11
CA LYS A 67 13.86 3.56 0.68
C LYS A 67 13.45 2.12 0.46
N LEU A 68 12.95 1.89 -0.75
CA LEU A 68 12.62 0.57 -1.30
C LEU A 68 13.38 0.35 -2.61
N TYR A 69 13.55 -0.89 -2.96
CA TYR A 69 14.06 -1.27 -4.26
C TYR A 69 13.25 -2.44 -4.82
N ASP A 70 12.48 -2.17 -5.86
CA ASP A 70 11.63 -3.16 -6.53
C ASP A 70 10.62 -3.83 -5.56
N PRO A 71 9.83 -3.03 -4.83
CA PRO A 71 8.82 -3.57 -3.92
C PRO A 71 7.70 -4.27 -4.70
N ILE A 72 7.16 -5.35 -4.18
CA ILE A 72 6.15 -6.17 -4.89
C ILE A 72 4.80 -6.14 -4.21
N THR A 73 4.76 -6.44 -2.93
CA THR A 73 3.50 -6.54 -2.21
C THR A 73 3.58 -5.88 -0.84
N MET A 74 2.43 -5.69 -0.23
CA MET A 74 2.32 -5.19 1.13
C MET A 74 1.09 -5.76 1.83
N SER A 75 1.10 -5.72 3.16
CA SER A 75 -0.06 -6.06 3.98
C SER A 75 -0.06 -5.23 5.27
N PHE A 76 -1.22 -5.17 5.95
CA PHE A 76 -1.33 -4.57 7.28
C PHE A 76 -1.16 -5.62 8.38
N ASP A 77 -0.70 -5.18 9.56
CA ASP A 77 -0.99 -5.87 10.81
C ASP A 77 -2.28 -5.32 11.45
N SER A 78 -2.67 -5.87 12.61
CA SER A 78 -3.88 -5.44 13.33
C SER A 78 -3.79 -4.01 13.90
N TYR A 79 -2.62 -3.41 13.90
CA TYR A 79 -2.36 -2.05 14.38
C TYR A 79 -2.30 -1.01 13.25
N GLY A 80 -2.45 -1.44 12.00
CA GLY A 80 -2.35 -0.56 10.84
C GLY A 80 -0.94 -0.27 10.35
N ASN A 81 0.07 -1.00 10.85
CA ASN A 81 1.41 -0.94 10.27
C ASN A 81 1.42 -1.65 8.92
N ILE A 82 2.18 -1.12 7.99
CA ILE A 82 2.34 -1.71 6.66
C ILE A 82 3.64 -2.51 6.64
N TYR A 83 3.58 -3.72 6.12
CA TYR A 83 4.73 -4.57 5.83
C TYR A 83 4.89 -4.67 4.32
N VAL A 84 6.06 -4.33 3.80
CA VAL A 84 6.35 -4.30 2.36
C VAL A 84 7.44 -5.29 2.03
N THR A 85 7.23 -6.13 1.00
CA THR A 85 8.31 -6.94 0.44
C THR A 85 9.22 -6.05 -0.41
N ASP A 86 10.39 -5.79 0.10
CA ASP A 86 11.42 -4.97 -0.53
C ASP A 86 12.40 -5.88 -1.25
N ARG A 87 12.01 -6.32 -2.45
CA ARG A 87 12.55 -7.51 -3.13
C ARG A 87 14.04 -7.42 -3.41
N TYR A 88 14.52 -6.37 -4.05
CA TYR A 88 15.94 -6.24 -4.39
C TYR A 88 16.84 -6.02 -3.18
N ASN A 89 16.29 -5.57 -2.06
CA ASN A 89 17.02 -5.45 -0.81
C ASN A 89 16.92 -6.71 0.06
N ASN A 90 16.29 -7.78 -0.43
CA ASN A 90 16.15 -9.07 0.27
C ASN A 90 15.62 -8.92 1.70
N ARG A 91 14.60 -8.06 1.89
CA ARG A 91 14.06 -7.75 3.20
C ARG A 91 12.56 -7.47 3.17
N VAL A 92 11.95 -7.50 4.33
CA VAL A 92 10.60 -6.97 4.58
C VAL A 92 10.76 -5.72 5.44
N GLN A 93 10.23 -4.61 4.97
CA GLN A 93 10.20 -3.35 5.70
C GLN A 93 8.87 -3.19 6.42
N LYS A 94 8.93 -2.83 7.70
CA LYS A 94 7.77 -2.40 8.47
C LYS A 94 7.69 -0.88 8.45
N ILE A 95 6.56 -0.35 7.99
CA ILE A 95 6.28 1.08 7.95
C ILE A 95 5.22 1.38 9.00
N SER A 96 5.58 2.17 10.00
CA SER A 96 4.65 2.62 11.03
C SER A 96 4.06 3.97 10.61
N LEU A 97 2.75 4.01 10.41
CA LEU A 97 2.05 5.27 10.10
C LEU A 97 1.79 6.02 11.41
N SER A 98 2.74 6.83 11.82
CA SER A 98 2.94 7.39 13.17
C SER A 98 1.81 8.26 13.73
N LYS A 99 0.74 8.52 13.03
CA LYS A 99 -0.39 9.35 13.51
C LYS A 99 -1.67 8.57 13.82
N LYS A 100 -1.64 7.25 13.69
CA LYS A 100 -2.78 6.37 13.98
C LYS A 100 -2.41 5.21 14.90
N SER A 101 -1.37 5.40 15.73
CA SER A 101 -0.80 4.36 16.61
C SER A 101 -1.82 3.72 17.58
N ASP A 102 -2.95 4.36 17.81
CA ASP A 102 -3.98 3.87 18.72
C ASP A 102 -5.17 3.23 18.00
N ARG A 103 -5.12 3.11 16.70
CA ARG A 103 -6.19 2.48 15.94
C ARG A 103 -5.88 1.01 15.69
N LYS A 104 -6.30 0.19 16.64
CA LYS A 104 -6.59 -1.20 16.35
C LYS A 104 -7.58 -1.24 15.19
N CYS A 105 -7.29 -2.02 14.16
CA CYS A 105 -8.26 -2.19 13.07
C CYS A 105 -9.48 -2.92 13.62
N GLU A 106 -10.50 -2.17 14.07
CA GLU A 106 -11.68 -2.74 14.76
C GLU A 106 -12.54 -3.62 13.86
N ASN A 107 -12.38 -3.46 12.55
CA ASN A 107 -13.17 -4.19 11.56
C ASN A 107 -12.31 -5.05 10.62
N CYS A 108 -11.06 -5.34 10.97
CA CYS A 108 -10.22 -6.23 10.18
C CYS A 108 -10.44 -7.67 10.61
N SER A 109 -10.88 -8.51 9.70
CA SER A 109 -10.88 -9.96 9.88
C SER A 109 -9.53 -10.50 9.40
N ILE A 110 -8.83 -11.17 10.30
CA ILE A 110 -7.56 -11.84 10.02
C ILE A 110 -7.86 -13.29 9.70
N PHE A 111 -7.58 -13.73 8.48
CA PHE A 111 -7.66 -15.13 8.08
C PHE A 111 -6.26 -15.66 7.79
N SER A 112 -5.92 -16.80 8.38
CA SER A 112 -4.72 -17.54 8.04
C SER A 112 -5.11 -18.74 7.19
N TYR A 113 -4.59 -18.79 5.97
CA TYR A 113 -4.71 -19.97 5.12
C TYR A 113 -3.30 -20.35 4.64
N ASP A 114 -2.92 -21.59 4.87
CA ASP A 114 -1.60 -22.14 4.51
C ASP A 114 -0.40 -21.30 4.95
N GLY A 115 -0.46 -20.71 6.14
CA GLY A 115 0.62 -19.89 6.68
C GLY A 115 0.70 -18.47 6.12
N ASN A 116 -0.20 -18.10 5.23
CA ASN A 116 -0.34 -16.73 4.75
C ASN A 116 -1.42 -15.99 5.52
N LEU A 117 -1.08 -14.81 6.00
CA LEU A 117 -2.00 -13.95 6.72
C LEU A 117 -2.72 -13.05 5.73
N PHE A 118 -4.04 -13.22 5.61
CA PHE A 118 -4.90 -12.33 4.83
C PHE A 118 -5.68 -11.46 5.81
N ILE A 119 -5.61 -10.14 5.62
CA ILE A 119 -6.41 -9.19 6.38
C ILE A 119 -7.50 -8.69 5.44
N TYR A 120 -8.74 -9.01 5.77
CA TYR A 120 -9.91 -8.44 5.11
C TYR A 120 -10.50 -7.33 5.98
N LEU A 121 -10.81 -6.26 5.34
CA LEU A 121 -11.45 -5.09 5.94
C LEU A 121 -12.96 -5.19 5.85
#